data_e584332f58938674ef55da6c4a8a0f94
#
_entry.id   e584332f58938674ef55da6c4a8a0f94
#
_cell.length_a   1.000
_cell.length_b   1.000
_cell.length_c   1.000
_cell.angle_alpha   90.00
_cell.angle_beta   90.00
_cell.angle_gamma   90.00
#
_symmetry.space_group_name_H-M   'P 1'
#
loop_
_entity.id
_entity.type
_entity.pdbx_description
1 polymer ?
#
loop_
_entity_poly.entity_id
_entity_poly.type
_entity_poly.pdbx_seq_one_letter_code
_entity_poly.pdbx_strand_id
1 'polypeptide(L)'
;MKSWLCSVARSTVALVAADSTDVEALRQLSVQDFSRAVIAIGNNLEASVLTAFALKKLAVPHIWAKATSASMKEILTEIGVGHVVRPEHDMGRRVAHLVRGKLIDYIEFDDGYAIVKTTPPKEIQGKTLKEAGVRSKWGVTIVGTKAHGQDFTYATPDTVIDP
;
A
#
# COMPACT_ATOMS: atom_id res chain seq x y z
N MET A 1 -27.04 8.20 5.75
CA MET A 1 -25.80 8.43 6.55
C MET A 1 -24.92 9.35 5.73
N LYS A 2 -24.55 10.52 6.27
CA LYS A 2 -23.77 11.50 5.51
C LYS A 2 -22.31 11.01 5.43
N SER A 3 -21.83 10.68 4.23
CA SER A 3 -20.42 10.45 3.97
C SER A 3 -19.75 11.74 3.49
N TRP A 4 -18.50 11.94 3.87
CA TRP A 4 -17.73 13.11 3.49
C TRP A 4 -16.96 12.80 2.20
N LEU A 5 -17.18 13.58 1.16
CA LEU A 5 -16.41 13.55 -0.07
C LEU A 5 -15.32 14.63 -0.02
N CYS A 6 -14.08 14.22 -0.20
CA CYS A 6 -12.94 15.12 -0.38
C CYS A 6 -12.55 15.09 -1.87
N SER A 7 -12.61 16.23 -2.52
CA SER A 7 -12.15 16.40 -3.91
C SER A 7 -10.86 17.20 -3.93
N VAL A 8 -9.84 16.71 -4.64
CA VAL A 8 -8.58 17.42 -4.89
C VAL A 8 -8.52 17.76 -6.38
N ALA A 9 -8.83 18.99 -6.72
CA ALA A 9 -8.61 19.52 -8.06
C ALA A 9 -7.56 20.63 -7.99
N ARG A 10 -6.42 20.42 -8.64
CA ARG A 10 -5.36 21.42 -8.93
C ARG A 10 -5.22 22.51 -7.85
N SER A 11 -4.81 22.17 -6.64
CA SER A 11 -4.55 23.06 -5.50
C SER A 11 -5.76 23.49 -4.61
N THR A 12 -6.96 23.02 -4.87
CA THR A 12 -8.10 23.34 -3.99
C THR A 12 -8.69 22.03 -3.44
N VAL A 13 -8.77 21.91 -2.12
CA VAL A 13 -9.48 20.83 -1.42
C VAL A 13 -10.85 21.36 -1.03
N ALA A 14 -11.92 20.76 -1.56
CA ALA A 14 -13.29 21.04 -1.14
C ALA A 14 -13.82 19.90 -0.28
N LEU A 15 -14.37 20.22 0.88
CA LEU A 15 -15.07 19.28 1.75
C LEU A 15 -16.58 19.48 1.57
N VAL A 16 -17.25 18.46 1.09
CA VAL A 16 -18.69 18.49 0.83
C VAL A 16 -19.37 17.36 1.60
N ALA A 17 -20.44 17.68 2.33
CA ALA A 17 -21.29 16.68 2.97
C ALA A 17 -22.38 16.26 1.99
N ALA A 18 -22.30 15.02 1.48
CA ALA A 18 -23.28 14.46 0.57
C ALA A 18 -23.51 12.97 0.85
N ASP A 19 -24.60 12.42 0.35
CA ASP A 19 -24.81 10.98 0.34
C ASP A 19 -24.10 10.39 -0.89
N SER A 20 -23.02 9.67 -0.65
CA SER A 20 -22.22 9.05 -1.71
C SER A 20 -22.91 7.85 -2.37
N THR A 21 -24.02 7.36 -1.82
CA THR A 21 -24.80 6.28 -2.41
C THR A 21 -25.84 6.79 -3.43
N ASP A 22 -26.10 8.10 -3.43
CA ASP A 22 -27.00 8.76 -4.36
C ASP A 22 -26.26 9.25 -5.61
N VAL A 23 -26.59 8.66 -6.75
CA VAL A 23 -25.99 8.99 -8.05
C VAL A 23 -26.23 10.44 -8.45
N GLU A 24 -27.41 11.00 -8.14
CA GLU A 24 -27.73 12.39 -8.49
C GLU A 24 -26.97 13.38 -7.63
N ALA A 25 -26.80 13.09 -6.34
CA ALA A 25 -25.95 13.88 -5.47
C ALA A 25 -24.50 13.91 -5.97
N LEU A 26 -23.95 12.76 -6.39
CA LEU A 26 -22.61 12.68 -6.98
C LEU A 26 -22.50 13.41 -8.32
N ARG A 27 -23.56 13.36 -9.14
CA ARG A 27 -23.60 14.08 -10.43
C ARG A 27 -23.59 15.58 -10.23
N GLN A 28 -24.35 16.11 -9.27
CA GLN A 28 -24.37 17.53 -8.91
C GLN A 28 -22.98 18.03 -8.46
N LEU A 29 -22.17 17.14 -7.88
CA LEU A 29 -20.79 17.41 -7.50
C LEU A 29 -19.81 17.21 -8.66
N SER A 30 -20.27 16.96 -9.87
CA SER A 30 -19.48 16.72 -11.07
C SER A 30 -18.47 15.56 -10.90
N VAL A 31 -18.86 14.52 -10.15
CA VAL A 31 -17.97 13.37 -9.88
C VAL A 31 -17.59 12.61 -11.14
N GLN A 32 -18.42 12.63 -12.18
CA GLN A 32 -18.14 12.07 -13.51
C GLN A 32 -16.93 12.71 -14.21
N ASP A 33 -16.54 13.90 -13.82
CA ASP A 33 -15.41 14.64 -14.42
C ASP A 33 -14.06 14.25 -13.80
N PHE A 34 -14.08 13.43 -12.72
CA PHE A 34 -12.88 12.94 -12.08
C PHE A 34 -12.36 11.66 -12.74
N SER A 35 -11.06 11.60 -12.95
CA SER A 35 -10.41 10.38 -13.47
C SER A 35 -10.22 9.31 -12.39
N ARG A 36 -10.29 9.65 -11.11
CA ARG A 36 -10.05 8.74 -9.98
C ARG A 36 -10.99 9.02 -8.83
N ALA A 37 -11.45 7.97 -8.16
CA ALA A 37 -12.21 8.04 -6.92
C ALA A 37 -11.68 7.05 -5.89
N VAL A 38 -11.74 7.43 -4.61
CA VAL A 38 -11.34 6.57 -3.49
C VAL A 38 -12.50 6.42 -2.52
N ILE A 39 -12.95 5.19 -2.31
CA ILE A 39 -13.99 4.83 -1.34
C ILE A 39 -13.28 4.42 -0.04
N ALA A 40 -13.30 5.27 0.98
CA ALA A 40 -12.67 5.03 2.27
C ALA A 40 -13.65 4.66 3.39
N ILE A 41 -14.81 4.10 3.05
CA ILE A 41 -15.85 3.67 4.00
C ILE A 41 -15.43 2.34 4.62
N GLY A 42 -15.03 2.35 5.90
CA GLY A 42 -14.47 1.17 6.56
C GLY A 42 -15.47 0.29 7.33
N ASN A 43 -16.58 0.85 7.78
CA ASN A 43 -17.48 0.21 8.74
C ASN A 43 -18.90 -0.03 8.21
N ASN A 44 -19.14 0.17 6.92
CA ASN A 44 -20.43 -0.04 6.30
C ASN A 44 -20.25 -0.62 4.90
N LEU A 45 -20.43 -1.95 4.78
CA LEU A 45 -20.32 -2.67 3.52
C LEU A 45 -21.37 -2.19 2.51
N GLU A 46 -22.61 -2.01 2.93
CA GLU A 46 -23.71 -1.58 2.07
C GLU A 46 -23.39 -0.22 1.43
N ALA A 47 -23.00 0.78 2.24
CA ALA A 47 -22.64 2.10 1.73
C ALA A 47 -21.44 2.03 0.78
N SER A 48 -20.43 1.18 1.06
CA SER A 48 -19.27 1.00 0.17
C SER A 48 -19.67 0.42 -1.19
N VAL A 49 -20.52 -0.58 -1.18
CA VAL A 49 -21.03 -1.26 -2.40
C VAL A 49 -21.87 -0.30 -3.22
N LEU A 50 -22.84 0.39 -2.59
CA LEU A 50 -23.71 1.36 -3.28
C LEU A 50 -22.91 2.53 -3.85
N THR A 51 -21.92 3.05 -3.12
CA THR A 51 -21.03 4.11 -3.61
C THR A 51 -20.20 3.62 -4.81
N ALA A 52 -19.66 2.40 -4.77
CA ALA A 52 -18.92 1.83 -5.89
C ALA A 52 -19.82 1.71 -7.13
N PHE A 53 -21.04 1.25 -6.96
CA PHE A 53 -22.03 1.16 -8.02
C PHE A 53 -22.40 2.53 -8.61
N ALA A 54 -22.61 3.53 -7.75
CA ALA A 54 -22.88 4.91 -8.17
C ALA A 54 -21.72 5.51 -9.01
N LEU A 55 -20.48 5.33 -8.56
CA LEU A 55 -19.28 5.77 -9.29
C LEU A 55 -19.13 5.07 -10.65
N LYS A 56 -19.45 3.78 -10.73
CA LYS A 56 -19.47 3.03 -12.00
C LYS A 56 -20.53 3.54 -12.95
N LYS A 57 -21.74 3.85 -12.45
CA LYS A 57 -22.80 4.48 -13.26
C LYS A 57 -22.38 5.83 -13.84
N LEU A 58 -21.57 6.56 -13.10
CA LEU A 58 -20.99 7.83 -13.54
C LEU A 58 -19.73 7.67 -14.42
N ALA A 59 -19.38 6.43 -14.77
CA ALA A 59 -18.26 6.08 -15.63
C ALA A 59 -16.88 6.60 -15.13
N VAL A 60 -16.70 6.71 -13.80
CA VAL A 60 -15.39 7.06 -13.23
C VAL A 60 -14.37 5.95 -13.58
N PRO A 61 -13.26 6.28 -14.28
CA PRO A 61 -12.38 5.24 -14.85
C PRO A 61 -11.63 4.41 -13.81
N HIS A 62 -11.12 5.06 -12.75
CA HIS A 62 -10.29 4.40 -11.76
C HIS A 62 -10.90 4.53 -10.36
N ILE A 63 -11.45 3.43 -9.86
CA ILE A 63 -12.07 3.37 -8.53
C ILE A 63 -11.18 2.55 -7.61
N TRP A 64 -10.81 3.15 -6.49
CA TRP A 64 -10.13 2.52 -5.37
C TRP A 64 -11.11 2.34 -4.22
N ALA A 65 -11.03 1.22 -3.52
CA ALA A 65 -11.86 1.01 -2.34
C ALA A 65 -11.06 0.40 -1.19
N LYS A 66 -11.37 0.84 0.03
CA LYS A 66 -10.92 0.21 1.26
C LYS A 66 -11.85 -0.97 1.58
N ALA A 67 -11.27 -2.11 1.92
CA ALA A 67 -11.97 -3.25 2.50
C ALA A 67 -11.41 -3.58 3.87
N THR A 68 -12.27 -3.92 4.83
CA THR A 68 -11.89 -4.32 6.18
C THR A 68 -11.88 -5.83 6.39
N SER A 69 -12.42 -6.60 5.42
CA SER A 69 -12.43 -8.06 5.44
C SER A 69 -12.11 -8.64 4.06
N ALA A 70 -11.78 -9.94 4.02
CA ALA A 70 -11.58 -10.66 2.77
C ALA A 70 -12.86 -10.69 1.94
N SER A 71 -14.00 -10.97 2.55
CA SER A 71 -15.30 -11.01 1.88
C SER A 71 -15.70 -9.66 1.28
N MET A 72 -15.43 -8.56 2.00
CA MET A 72 -15.66 -7.21 1.46
C MET A 72 -14.77 -6.92 0.25
N LYS A 73 -13.49 -7.34 0.29
CA LYS A 73 -12.58 -7.23 -0.86
C LYS A 73 -13.12 -8.00 -2.06
N GLU A 74 -13.57 -9.23 -1.86
CA GLU A 74 -14.13 -10.09 -2.91
C GLU A 74 -15.36 -9.44 -3.55
N ILE A 75 -16.34 -9.02 -2.74
CA ILE A 75 -17.56 -8.36 -3.24
C ILE A 75 -17.22 -7.11 -4.06
N LEU A 76 -16.34 -6.23 -3.57
CA LEU A 76 -15.97 -5.01 -4.28
C LEU A 76 -15.22 -5.31 -5.58
N THR A 77 -14.41 -6.35 -5.61
CA THR A 77 -13.72 -6.80 -6.83
C THR A 77 -14.71 -7.35 -7.87
N GLU A 78 -15.68 -8.17 -7.45
CA GLU A 78 -16.74 -8.71 -8.31
C GLU A 78 -17.63 -7.61 -8.90
N ILE A 79 -17.89 -6.55 -8.16
CA ILE A 79 -18.60 -5.36 -8.68
C ILE A 79 -17.75 -4.63 -9.74
N GLY A 80 -16.45 -4.95 -9.84
CA GLY A 80 -15.51 -4.36 -10.80
C GLY A 80 -14.86 -3.08 -10.30
N VAL A 81 -14.62 -2.95 -9.00
CA VAL A 81 -13.69 -1.97 -8.45
C VAL A 81 -12.27 -2.38 -8.83
N GLY A 82 -11.55 -1.48 -9.53
CA GLY A 82 -10.23 -1.80 -10.09
C GLY A 82 -9.15 -2.06 -9.04
N HIS A 83 -9.24 -1.39 -7.89
CA HIS A 83 -8.24 -1.51 -6.82
C HIS A 83 -8.91 -1.60 -5.46
N VAL A 84 -8.80 -2.74 -4.80
CA VAL A 84 -9.32 -2.94 -3.44
C VAL A 84 -8.17 -3.23 -2.49
N VAL A 85 -7.98 -2.34 -1.51
CA VAL A 85 -6.91 -2.40 -0.52
C VAL A 85 -7.43 -2.75 0.87
N ARG A 86 -6.61 -3.43 1.67
CA ARG A 86 -6.92 -3.79 3.06
C ARG A 86 -5.85 -3.21 4.01
N PRO A 87 -5.84 -1.90 4.23
CA PRO A 87 -4.72 -1.20 4.89
C PRO A 87 -4.40 -1.76 6.27
N GLU A 88 -5.42 -2.10 7.07
CA GLU A 88 -5.22 -2.62 8.42
C GLU A 88 -4.60 -4.03 8.41
N HIS A 89 -5.03 -4.87 7.48
CA HIS A 89 -4.47 -6.21 7.31
C HIS A 89 -3.01 -6.14 6.85
N ASP A 90 -2.74 -5.31 5.83
CA ASP A 90 -1.41 -5.20 5.22
C ASP A 90 -0.42 -4.58 6.20
N MET A 91 -0.86 -3.56 6.96
CA MET A 91 -0.08 -2.97 8.04
C MET A 91 0.12 -3.95 9.20
N GLY A 92 -0.89 -4.74 9.55
CA GLY A 92 -0.79 -5.79 10.58
C GLY A 92 0.27 -6.83 10.23
N ARG A 93 0.33 -7.29 8.99
CA ARG A 93 1.40 -8.19 8.49
C ARG A 93 2.78 -7.54 8.65
N ARG A 94 2.93 -6.30 8.22
CA ARG A 94 4.18 -5.55 8.34
C ARG A 94 4.62 -5.44 9.81
N VAL A 95 3.72 -5.03 10.70
CA VAL A 95 4.00 -4.93 12.14
C VAL A 95 4.40 -6.28 12.73
N ALA A 96 3.73 -7.37 12.34
CA ALA A 96 4.06 -8.72 12.84
C ALA A 96 5.50 -9.14 12.48
N HIS A 97 5.99 -8.76 11.28
CA HIS A 97 7.38 -8.99 10.90
C HIS A 97 8.36 -8.13 11.70
N LEU A 98 8.02 -6.85 11.95
CA LEU A 98 8.86 -5.92 12.68
C LEU A 98 8.98 -6.27 14.18
N VAL A 99 7.88 -6.71 14.81
CA VAL A 99 7.85 -7.10 16.25
C VAL A 99 8.77 -8.30 16.55
N ARG A 100 9.07 -9.13 15.58
CA ARG A 100 10.06 -10.20 15.74
C ARG A 100 11.50 -9.69 15.97
N GLY A 101 11.74 -8.38 15.83
CA GLY A 101 12.99 -7.72 16.21
C GLY A 101 14.20 -7.97 15.30
N LYS A 102 14.02 -8.69 14.19
CA LYS A 102 15.09 -8.99 13.22
C LYS A 102 15.11 -8.05 12.03
N LEU A 103 13.99 -7.36 11.77
CA LEU A 103 13.82 -6.48 10.63
C LEU A 103 13.57 -5.05 11.11
N ILE A 104 14.17 -4.07 10.43
CA ILE A 104 13.94 -2.64 10.67
C ILE A 104 12.77 -2.16 9.80
N ASP A 105 12.65 -2.70 8.59
CA ASP A 105 11.57 -2.41 7.67
C ASP A 105 11.29 -3.62 6.77
N TYR A 106 10.05 -3.70 6.26
CA TYR A 106 9.57 -4.81 5.46
C TYR A 106 8.55 -4.33 4.44
N ILE A 107 8.81 -4.62 3.16
CA ILE A 107 7.91 -4.36 2.04
C ILE A 107 7.73 -5.66 1.28
N GLU A 108 6.51 -6.18 1.26
CA GLU A 108 6.14 -7.34 0.47
C GLU A 108 5.51 -6.88 -0.85
N PHE A 109 5.94 -7.47 -1.96
CA PHE A 109 5.41 -7.16 -3.29
C PHE A 109 4.38 -8.20 -3.73
N ASP A 110 4.70 -9.47 -3.56
CA ASP A 110 3.84 -10.60 -3.88
C ASP A 110 4.07 -11.71 -2.87
N ASP A 111 3.23 -12.72 -2.87
CA ASP A 111 3.36 -13.88 -2.00
C ASP A 111 4.73 -14.55 -2.21
N GLY A 112 5.59 -14.38 -1.23
CA GLY A 112 6.92 -14.96 -1.20
C GLY A 112 8.06 -14.07 -1.72
N TYR A 113 7.80 -12.82 -2.13
CA TYR A 113 8.82 -11.86 -2.48
C TYR A 113 8.73 -10.58 -1.66
N ALA A 114 9.82 -10.21 -0.98
CA ALA A 114 9.88 -9.02 -0.16
C ALA A 114 11.24 -8.33 -0.22
N ILE A 115 11.26 -7.01 -0.02
CA ILE A 115 12.46 -6.24 0.29
C ILE A 115 12.44 -5.92 1.77
N VAL A 116 13.55 -6.22 2.44
CA VAL A 116 13.69 -6.02 3.89
C VAL A 116 14.88 -5.12 4.20
N LYS A 117 14.73 -4.29 5.23
CA LYS A 117 15.83 -3.57 5.84
C LYS A 117 16.17 -4.27 7.15
N THR A 118 17.43 -4.61 7.32
CA THR A 118 17.92 -5.27 8.55
C THR A 118 19.35 -4.81 8.85
N THR A 119 19.79 -5.02 10.08
CA THR A 119 21.20 -4.91 10.42
C THR A 119 21.95 -6.17 10.05
N PRO A 120 23.19 -6.07 9.55
CA PRO A 120 23.97 -7.26 9.19
C PRO A 120 24.28 -8.11 10.42
N PRO A 121 24.18 -9.44 10.32
CA PRO A 121 24.66 -10.34 11.36
C PRO A 121 26.15 -10.15 11.63
N LYS A 122 26.56 -10.26 12.89
CA LYS A 122 27.97 -10.07 13.32
C LYS A 122 28.97 -10.91 12.51
N GLU A 123 28.56 -12.07 12.05
CA GLU A 123 29.38 -13.05 11.33
C GLU A 123 29.86 -12.55 9.95
N ILE A 124 29.16 -11.58 9.37
CA ILE A 124 29.46 -11.05 8.04
C ILE A 124 29.97 -9.60 8.07
N GLN A 125 29.94 -8.96 9.23
CA GLN A 125 30.47 -7.59 9.39
C GLN A 125 31.97 -7.54 9.12
N GLY A 126 32.42 -6.47 8.47
CA GLY A 126 33.82 -6.28 8.07
C GLY A 126 34.26 -7.09 6.85
N LYS A 127 33.40 -7.92 6.28
CA LYS A 127 33.67 -8.72 5.05
C LYS A 127 33.05 -8.04 3.85
N THR A 128 33.62 -8.30 2.67
CA THR A 128 32.94 -7.95 1.43
C THR A 128 31.73 -8.87 1.19
N LEU A 129 30.76 -8.41 0.40
CA LEU A 129 29.59 -9.25 0.04
C LEU A 129 30.01 -10.54 -0.66
N LYS A 130 31.09 -10.50 -1.44
CA LYS A 130 31.68 -11.67 -2.11
C LYS A 130 32.21 -12.68 -1.10
N GLU A 131 33.02 -12.24 -0.12
CA GLU A 131 33.57 -13.10 0.94
C GLU A 131 32.49 -13.66 1.87
N ALA A 132 31.48 -12.85 2.19
CA ALA A 132 30.35 -13.26 3.02
C ALA A 132 29.48 -14.35 2.36
N GLY A 133 29.43 -14.36 1.04
CA GLY A 133 28.69 -15.36 0.26
C GLY A 133 27.19 -15.36 0.57
N VAL A 134 26.60 -14.17 0.83
CA VAL A 134 25.22 -14.01 1.32
C VAL A 134 24.22 -14.74 0.42
N ARG A 135 24.39 -14.56 -0.89
CA ARG A 135 23.48 -15.14 -1.88
C ARG A 135 23.52 -16.67 -1.90
N SER A 136 24.70 -17.25 -1.82
CA SER A 136 24.87 -18.71 -1.85
C SER A 136 24.47 -19.37 -0.54
N LYS A 137 24.65 -18.69 0.60
CA LYS A 137 24.35 -19.24 1.92
C LYS A 137 22.87 -19.13 2.31
N TRP A 138 22.22 -18.00 1.97
CA TRP A 138 20.86 -17.68 2.43
C TRP A 138 19.86 -17.41 1.30
N GLY A 139 20.26 -17.49 0.03
CA GLY A 139 19.38 -17.23 -1.09
C GLY A 139 18.91 -15.76 -1.20
N VAL A 140 19.61 -14.82 -0.51
CA VAL A 140 19.24 -13.41 -0.42
C VAL A 140 20.16 -12.57 -1.27
N THR A 141 19.60 -11.60 -1.98
CA THR A 141 20.38 -10.60 -2.74
C THR A 141 20.40 -9.30 -1.98
N ILE A 142 21.57 -8.78 -1.66
CA ILE A 142 21.74 -7.45 -1.08
C ILE A 142 21.66 -6.43 -2.23
N VAL A 143 20.68 -5.52 -2.15
CA VAL A 143 20.48 -4.47 -3.17
C VAL A 143 21.34 -3.26 -2.86
N GLY A 144 21.53 -2.95 -1.58
CA GLY A 144 22.35 -1.81 -1.17
C GLY A 144 22.59 -1.80 0.33
N THR A 145 23.47 -0.90 0.74
CA THR A 145 23.85 -0.68 2.13
C THR A 145 23.71 0.80 2.47
N LYS A 146 23.50 1.07 3.75
CA LYS A 146 23.48 2.43 4.29
C LYS A 146 24.15 2.42 5.66
N ALA A 147 25.36 2.94 5.77
CA ALA A 147 25.99 3.17 7.06
C ALA A 147 25.31 4.31 7.82
N HIS A 148 25.51 4.35 9.14
CA HIS A 148 24.90 5.40 9.96
C HIS A 148 25.42 6.79 9.55
N GLY A 149 24.47 7.70 9.26
CA GLY A 149 24.80 9.06 8.83
C GLY A 149 25.28 9.20 7.38
N GLN A 150 25.35 8.11 6.62
CA GLN A 150 25.72 8.11 5.20
C GLN A 150 24.49 7.97 4.29
N ASP A 151 24.67 8.25 3.01
CA ASP A 151 23.66 8.01 2.00
C ASP A 151 23.58 6.52 1.62
N PHE A 152 22.46 6.15 1.01
CA PHE A 152 22.27 4.80 0.46
C PHE A 152 23.19 4.58 -0.73
N THR A 153 23.89 3.44 -0.75
CA THR A 153 24.75 3.02 -1.86
C THR A 153 24.31 1.65 -2.39
N TYR A 154 24.32 1.49 -3.71
CA TYR A 154 24.07 0.19 -4.32
C TYR A 154 25.17 -0.80 -3.99
N ALA A 155 24.78 -2.02 -3.69
CA ALA A 155 25.72 -3.08 -3.37
C ALA A 155 26.44 -3.62 -4.59
N THR A 156 27.75 -3.79 -4.48
CA THR A 156 28.61 -4.52 -5.43
C THR A 156 29.25 -5.71 -4.71
N PRO A 157 29.82 -6.68 -5.43
CA PRO A 157 30.53 -7.79 -4.78
C PRO A 157 31.62 -7.36 -3.80
N ASP A 158 32.26 -6.21 -4.03
CA ASP A 158 33.34 -5.67 -3.24
C ASP A 158 32.87 -4.71 -2.14
N THR A 159 31.55 -4.47 -2.02
CA THR A 159 30.98 -3.67 -0.93
C THR A 159 31.25 -4.31 0.40
N VAL A 160 31.94 -3.58 1.31
CA VAL A 160 32.20 -4.01 2.68
C VAL A 160 30.92 -3.81 3.53
N ILE A 161 30.63 -4.78 4.36
CA ILE A 161 29.45 -4.78 5.23
C ILE A 161 29.86 -4.11 6.55
N ASP A 162 29.42 -2.88 6.72
CA ASP A 162 29.64 -2.14 7.97
C ASP A 162 28.77 -2.68 9.12
N PRO A 163 29.17 -2.47 10.39
CA PRO A 163 28.44 -2.90 11.58
C PRO A 163 27.05 -2.29 11.72
#